data_87b211c7ebcf17bd00eacc2e21319077
#
_entry.id   87b211c7ebcf17bd00eacc2e21319077
#
_cell.length_a   1.000
_cell.length_b   1.000
_cell.length_c   1.000
_cell.angle_alpha   90.00
_cell.angle_beta   90.00
_cell.angle_gamma   90.00
#
_symmetry.space_group_name_H-M   'P 1'
#
loop_
_entity.id
_entity.type
_entity.pdbx_description
1 polymer ?
#
loop_
_entity_poly.entity_id
_entity_poly.type
_entity_poly.pdbx_seq_one_letter_code
_entity_poly.pdbx_strand_id
1 'polypeptide(L)' 'MMLSGFLSTEKEPGELSGREHEILKLLAEGYSNREIADMLAISVKTVETHRANIMRKHNFKNITELVLFAVRNHIIEP' A
#
# COMPACT_ATOMS: atom_id res chain seq x y z
N MET A 1 -8.48 -28.19 -1.91
CA MET A 1 -8.24 -27.61 -2.00
C MET A 1 -8.15 -26.88 -2.09
N MET A 2 -8.19 -26.65 -2.26
CA MET A 2 -7.94 -25.86 -2.48
C MET A 2 -7.98 -25.14 -2.04
N LEU A 3 -8.13 -25.05 -1.76
CA LEU A 3 -8.08 -24.32 -1.38
C LEU A 3 -7.41 -23.78 -0.92
N SER A 4 -6.81 -24.20 -0.98
CA SER A 4 -5.87 -23.66 -0.27
C SER A 4 -5.39 -22.47 -0.84
N GLY A 5 -4.97 -22.54 -1.92
CA GLY A 5 -4.46 -21.38 -2.44
C GLY A 5 -5.24 -20.26 -2.11
N PHE A 6 -6.43 -20.40 -2.11
CA PHE A 6 -7.15 -19.28 -1.90
C PHE A 6 -7.05 -18.79 -0.53
N LEU A 7 -6.46 -19.51 0.28
CA LEU A 7 -6.30 -19.04 1.56
C LEU A 7 -5.44 -17.87 1.60
N SER A 8 -4.65 -17.66 0.59
CA SER A 8 -3.84 -16.48 0.57
C SER A 8 -4.66 -15.26 0.68
N THR A 9 -5.93 -15.36 0.51
CA THR A 9 -6.76 -14.20 0.70
C THR A 9 -6.96 -13.93 2.16
N GLU A 10 -6.59 -14.85 3.01
CA GLU A 10 -6.75 -14.66 4.43
C GLU A 10 -5.55 -13.93 4.95
N LYS A 11 -5.55 -12.64 4.84
CA LYS A 11 -4.44 -11.84 5.33
C LYS A 11 -4.53 -11.70 6.83
N GLU A 12 -3.37 -11.71 7.47
CA GLU A 12 -3.32 -11.45 8.88
C GLU A 12 -3.58 -9.98 9.13
N PRO A 13 -4.07 -9.64 10.32
CA PRO A 13 -4.27 -8.23 10.65
C PRO A 13 -2.95 -7.48 10.49
N GLY A 14 -2.99 -6.38 9.83
CA GLY A 14 -1.80 -5.58 9.61
C GLY A 14 -1.08 -5.83 8.31
N GLU A 15 -1.39 -6.95 7.64
CA GLU A 15 -0.77 -7.19 6.34
C GLU A 15 -1.47 -6.38 5.27
N LEU A 16 -0.72 -5.98 4.27
CA LEU A 16 -1.27 -5.22 3.17
C LEU A 16 -1.76 -6.16 2.07
N SER A 17 -2.86 -5.78 1.44
CA SER A 17 -3.30 -6.48 0.24
C SER A 17 -2.35 -6.14 -0.89
N GLY A 18 -2.47 -6.86 -2.01
CA GLY A 18 -1.64 -6.56 -3.17
C GLY A 18 -1.81 -5.14 -3.65
N ARG A 19 -3.03 -4.66 -3.69
CA ARG A 19 -3.29 -3.30 -4.15
C ARG A 19 -2.72 -2.27 -3.18
N GLU A 20 -2.85 -2.52 -1.88
CA GLU A 20 -2.29 -1.61 -0.89
C GLU A 20 -0.78 -1.57 -0.98
N HIS A 21 -0.15 -2.72 -1.24
CA HIS A 21 1.29 -2.77 -1.40
C HIS A 21 1.74 -1.95 -2.61
N GLU A 22 1.01 -2.06 -3.73
CA GLU A 22 1.30 -1.25 -4.90
C GLU A 22 1.21 0.23 -4.59
N ILE A 23 0.16 0.62 -3.88
CA ILE A 23 -0.04 2.02 -3.56
C ILE A 23 1.02 2.51 -2.59
N LEU A 24 1.40 1.68 -1.61
CA LEU A 24 2.46 2.04 -0.70
C LEU A 24 3.76 2.31 -1.46
N LYS A 25 4.08 1.46 -2.41
CA LYS A 25 5.28 1.63 -3.21
C LYS A 25 5.25 2.94 -3.98
N LEU A 26 4.13 3.23 -4.64
CA LEU A 26 4.03 4.44 -5.43
C LEU A 26 4.06 5.69 -4.57
N LEU A 27 3.43 5.65 -3.40
CA LEU A 27 3.50 6.78 -2.48
C LEU A 27 4.93 7.00 -2.03
N ALA A 28 5.64 5.93 -1.74
CA ALA A 28 7.02 6.03 -1.29
C ALA A 28 7.93 6.56 -2.38
N GLU A 29 7.57 6.31 -3.64
CA GLU A 29 8.34 6.82 -4.77
C GLU A 29 8.04 8.27 -5.09
N GLY A 30 7.06 8.85 -4.39
CA GLY A 30 6.80 10.29 -4.53
C GLY A 30 5.62 10.65 -5.40
N TYR A 31 4.86 9.68 -5.87
CA TYR A 31 3.69 10.00 -6.69
C TYR A 31 2.56 10.54 -5.83
N SER A 32 1.79 11.47 -6.40
CA SER A 32 0.64 12.02 -5.71
C SER A 32 -0.54 11.05 -5.81
N ASN A 33 -1.57 11.28 -4.99
CA ASN A 33 -2.76 10.46 -5.04
C ASN A 33 -3.36 10.49 -6.44
N ARG A 34 -3.36 11.65 -7.09
CA ARG A 34 -3.93 11.79 -8.41
C ARG A 34 -3.14 11.00 -9.45
N GLU A 35 -1.82 11.07 -9.36
CA GLU A 35 -0.97 10.32 -10.26
C GLU A 35 -1.17 8.83 -10.09
N ILE A 36 -1.26 8.38 -8.86
CA ILE A 36 -1.49 6.96 -8.58
C ILE A 36 -2.84 6.52 -9.12
N ALA A 37 -3.87 7.35 -8.93
CA ALA A 37 -5.20 7.03 -9.44
C ALA A 37 -5.17 6.85 -10.95
N ASP A 38 -4.46 7.73 -11.65
CA ASP A 38 -4.35 7.63 -13.10
C ASP A 38 -3.58 6.38 -13.51
N MET A 39 -2.48 6.09 -12.81
CA MET A 39 -1.63 4.95 -13.14
C MET A 39 -2.36 3.63 -12.93
N LEU A 40 -3.21 3.56 -11.92
CA LEU A 40 -3.90 2.32 -11.59
C LEU A 40 -5.33 2.27 -12.13
N ALA A 41 -5.77 3.32 -12.81
CA ALA A 41 -7.11 3.42 -13.38
C ALA A 41 -8.19 3.28 -12.30
N ILE A 42 -7.99 3.95 -11.18
CA ILE A 42 -8.98 3.98 -10.10
C ILE A 42 -9.20 5.45 -9.72
N SER A 43 -10.18 5.69 -8.87
CA SER A 43 -10.48 7.05 -8.47
C SER A 43 -9.51 7.55 -7.41
N VAL A 44 -9.37 8.86 -7.30
CA VAL A 44 -8.55 9.47 -6.27
C VAL A 44 -9.12 9.07 -4.89
N LYS A 45 -10.43 9.02 -4.78
CA LYS A 45 -11.06 8.62 -3.52
C LYS A 45 -10.62 7.23 -3.09
N THR A 46 -10.52 6.31 -4.07
CA THR A 46 -10.08 4.96 -3.77
C THR A 46 -8.63 4.96 -3.29
N VAL A 47 -7.78 5.77 -3.92
CA VAL A 47 -6.39 5.89 -3.49
C VAL A 47 -6.34 6.42 -2.06
N GLU A 48 -7.14 7.44 -1.75
CA GLU A 48 -7.16 7.99 -0.40
C GLU A 48 -7.58 6.95 0.62
N THR A 49 -8.56 6.13 0.28
CA THR A 49 -9.01 5.07 1.18
C THR A 49 -7.90 4.06 1.43
N HIS A 50 -7.23 3.64 0.37
CA HIS A 50 -6.12 2.69 0.52
C HIS A 50 -4.99 3.30 1.34
N ARG A 51 -4.68 4.58 1.09
CA ARG A 51 -3.64 5.25 1.85
C ARG A 51 -3.98 5.29 3.32
N ALA A 52 -5.22 5.65 3.65
CA ALA A 52 -5.64 5.69 5.05
C ALA A 52 -5.51 4.31 5.70
N ASN A 53 -5.88 3.26 4.96
CA ASN A 53 -5.76 1.90 5.49
C ASN A 53 -4.31 1.51 5.73
N ILE A 54 -3.43 1.86 4.79
CA ILE A 54 -2.00 1.57 4.93
C ILE A 54 -1.44 2.27 6.17
N MET A 55 -1.74 3.56 6.31
CA MET A 55 -1.24 4.33 7.43
C MET A 55 -1.70 3.74 8.75
N ARG A 56 -2.98 3.30 8.79
CA ARG A 56 -3.52 2.73 10.00
C ARG A 56 -2.94 1.37 10.31
N LYS A 57 -2.83 0.51 9.30
CA LYS A 57 -2.34 -0.85 9.52
C LYS A 57 -0.91 -0.89 10.03
N HIS A 58 -0.09 0.03 9.57
CA HIS A 58 1.30 0.09 10.00
C HIS A 58 1.53 1.16 11.07
N ASN A 59 0.46 1.84 11.47
CA ASN A 59 0.55 2.87 12.50
C ASN A 59 1.55 3.97 12.12
N PHE A 60 1.61 4.32 10.85
CA PHE A 60 2.45 5.43 10.39
C PHE A 60 1.81 6.74 10.80
N LYS A 61 2.59 7.67 11.33
CA LYS A 61 2.09 8.96 11.74
C LYS A 61 2.12 9.98 10.62
N ASN A 62 2.98 9.77 9.63
CA ASN A 62 3.10 10.69 8.51
C ASN A 62 3.72 9.94 7.35
N ILE A 63 3.79 10.63 6.21
CA ILE A 63 4.29 10.00 5.00
C ILE A 63 5.77 9.65 5.10
N THR A 64 6.52 10.38 5.90
CA THR A 64 7.94 10.09 6.07
C THR A 64 8.14 8.70 6.67
N GLU A 65 7.31 8.32 7.62
CA GLU A 65 7.42 6.98 8.22
C GLU A 65 7.12 5.91 7.19
N LEU A 66 6.16 6.18 6.30
CA LEU A 66 5.84 5.23 5.25
C LEU A 66 7.03 5.06 4.30
N VAL A 67 7.66 6.18 3.92
CA VAL A 67 8.80 6.14 3.01
C VAL A 67 9.96 5.37 3.64
N LEU A 68 10.24 5.64 4.93
CA LEU A 68 11.32 4.95 5.61
C LEU A 68 11.05 3.44 5.69
N PHE A 69 9.80 3.08 5.95
CA PHE A 69 9.43 1.67 5.98
C PHE A 69 9.70 1.02 4.64
N ALA A 70 9.32 1.70 3.54
CA ALA A 70 9.49 1.14 2.21
C ALA A 70 10.97 0.95 1.87
N VAL A 71 11.82 1.90 2.27
CA VAL A 71 13.26 1.78 2.02
C VAL A 71 13.84 0.64 2.84
N ARG A 72 13.49 0.55 4.13
CA ARG A 72 14.04 -0.50 4.99
C ARG A 72 13.64 -1.89 4.55
N ASN A 73 12.48 -2.02 3.94
CA ASN A 73 11.99 -3.32 3.51
C ASN A 73 12.25 -3.58 2.03
N HIS A 74 13.07 -2.74 1.41
CA HIS A 74 13.48 -2.91 0.01
C HIS A 74 12.27 -2.91 -0.93
N ILE A 75 11.21 -2.19 -0.55
CA ILE A 75 10.06 -2.03 -1.42
C ILE A 75 10.39 -1.04 -2.52
N ILE A 76 11.17 -0.02 -2.17
CA ILE A 76 11.71 0.92 -3.15
C ILE A 76 13.20 1.04 -2.89
N GLU A 77 13.92 1.57 -3.88
CA GLU A 77 15.33 1.78 -3.72
C GLU A 77 15.59 3.19 -3.24
N PRO A 78 16.60 3.38 -2.41
CA PRO A 78 16.91 4.71 -1.88
C PRO A 78 17.29 5.70 -2.96
#